data_3997afc74f78f5e13bb34e370f2209f0
#
_entry.id   3997afc74f78f5e13bb34e370f2209f0
#
_cell.length_a   1.000
_cell.length_b   1.000
_cell.length_c   1.000
_cell.angle_alpha   90.00
_cell.angle_beta   90.00
_cell.angle_gamma   90.00
#
_symmetry.space_group_name_H-M   'P 1'
#
loop_
_entity.id
_entity.type
_entity.pdbx_description
1 polymer ?
#
loop_
_entity_poly.entity_id
_entity_poly.type
_entity_poly.pdbx_seq_one_letter_code
_entity_poly.pdbx_strand_id
1 'polypeptide(L)'
;MNIFRTKDVSLRQTEMHRHLKLWDLILLGIGAMVGMGIFTITGTAAATLAGPSLVISIVISALCVSLSALFFAEFASRVPATGGAYSYLYAILGELPAWIAGWLTIMEFMTAVSGVASGWAAYF
;
A
#
# COMPACT_ATOMS: atom_id res chain seq x y z
N MET A 1 20.72 -21.52 11.67
CA MET A 1 20.21 -20.28 11.03
C MET A 1 18.83 -20.03 11.64
N ASN A 2 18.69 -18.98 12.48
CA ASN A 2 17.41 -18.72 13.16
C ASN A 2 16.47 -18.00 12.19
N ILE A 3 15.51 -18.75 11.64
CA ILE A 3 14.51 -18.32 10.65
C ILE A 3 13.56 -17.24 11.24
N PHE A 4 13.48 -17.17 12.57
CA PHE A 4 12.66 -16.19 13.32
C PHE A 4 13.49 -15.08 13.97
N ARG A 5 14.61 -14.72 13.37
CA ARG A 5 15.43 -13.61 13.85
C ARG A 5 14.66 -12.30 13.64
N THR A 6 14.27 -11.65 14.72
CA THR A 6 13.67 -10.31 14.69
C THR A 6 14.75 -9.24 14.65
N LYS A 7 14.48 -8.15 13.95
CA LYS A 7 15.37 -7.00 13.87
C LYS A 7 15.03 -6.03 15.00
N ASP A 8 16.02 -5.68 15.79
CA ASP A 8 15.85 -4.62 16.78
C ASP A 8 15.77 -3.26 16.07
N VAL A 9 14.55 -2.72 16.02
CA VAL A 9 14.25 -1.45 15.34
C VAL A 9 14.41 -0.25 16.28
N SER A 10 14.52 -0.50 17.59
CA SER A 10 14.59 0.54 18.61
C SER A 10 15.86 1.40 18.54
N LEU A 11 16.91 0.91 17.86
CA LEU A 11 18.22 1.54 17.80
C LEU A 11 18.51 2.31 16.50
N ARG A 12 17.63 2.29 15.51
CA ARG A 12 17.80 3.10 14.31
C ARG A 12 17.22 4.49 14.54
N GLN A 13 18.06 5.40 15.00
CA GLN A 13 17.82 6.83 14.82
C GLN A 13 17.70 7.05 13.31
N THR A 14 16.51 7.39 12.87
CA THR A 14 16.27 7.71 11.46
C THR A 14 17.04 8.99 11.17
N GLU A 15 18.07 8.94 10.33
CA GLU A 15 18.85 10.12 9.91
C GLU A 15 18.03 11.08 9.03
N MET A 16 16.78 10.72 8.74
CA MET A 16 15.88 11.54 7.94
C MET A 16 15.31 12.71 8.75
N HIS A 17 15.60 13.91 8.32
CA HIS A 17 15.01 15.13 8.87
C HIS A 17 13.50 15.17 8.58
N ARG A 18 12.70 15.44 9.61
CA ARG A 18 11.25 15.59 9.50
C ARG A 18 10.90 16.95 8.87
N HIS A 19 10.75 17.00 7.55
CA HIS A 19 10.35 18.20 6.82
C HIS A 19 8.88 18.20 6.40
N LEU A 20 8.26 17.01 6.30
CA LEU A 20 6.88 16.85 5.81
C LEU A 20 5.88 17.18 6.91
N LYS A 21 4.95 18.07 6.62
CA LYS A 21 3.79 18.41 7.44
C LYS A 21 2.63 17.47 7.12
N LEU A 22 1.59 17.52 7.95
CA LEU A 22 0.39 16.70 7.77
C LEU A 22 -0.25 16.88 6.39
N TRP A 23 -0.35 18.12 5.92
CA TRP A 23 -0.93 18.43 4.60
C TRP A 23 -0.10 17.89 3.45
N ASP A 24 1.22 17.93 3.56
CA ASP A 24 2.13 17.39 2.54
C ASP A 24 1.96 15.86 2.43
N LEU A 25 1.80 15.17 3.56
CA LEU A 25 1.56 13.73 3.60
C LEU A 25 0.18 13.36 3.04
N ILE A 26 -0.87 14.14 3.34
CA ILE A 26 -2.22 13.92 2.80
C ILE A 26 -2.21 14.09 1.28
N LEU A 27 -1.63 15.16 0.76
CA LEU A 27 -1.58 15.43 -0.67
C LEU A 27 -0.74 14.38 -1.42
N LEU A 28 0.38 13.98 -0.84
CA LEU A 28 1.22 12.92 -1.39
C LEU A 28 0.48 11.58 -1.40
N GLY A 29 -0.25 11.27 -0.33
CA GLY A 29 -1.07 10.05 -0.23
C GLY A 29 -2.19 10.04 -1.27
N ILE A 30 -2.93 11.13 -1.43
CA ILE A 30 -3.98 11.25 -2.45
C ILE A 30 -3.37 11.09 -3.85
N GLY A 31 -2.25 11.77 -4.13
CA GLY A 31 -1.58 11.66 -5.43
C GLY A 31 -1.09 10.24 -5.75
N ALA A 32 -0.61 9.50 -4.74
CA ALA A 32 -0.20 8.10 -4.91
C ALA A 32 -1.39 7.15 -5.12
N MET A 33 -2.57 7.46 -4.57
CA MET A 33 -3.78 6.65 -4.72
C MET A 33 -4.49 6.88 -6.05
N VAL A 34 -4.40 8.09 -6.61
CA VAL A 34 -5.01 8.44 -7.90
C VAL A 34 -4.20 7.79 -9.01
N GLY A 35 -4.63 6.61 -9.42
CA GLY A 35 -3.99 5.82 -10.46
C GLY A 35 -5.01 5.37 -11.51
N MET A 36 -4.58 4.45 -12.36
CA MET A 36 -5.38 3.90 -13.45
C MET A 36 -6.68 3.23 -12.98
N GLY A 37 -6.73 2.75 -11.73
CA GLY A 37 -7.92 2.15 -11.14
C GLY A 37 -9.15 3.06 -11.21
N ILE A 38 -8.97 4.35 -10.95
CA ILE A 38 -10.08 5.33 -11.01
C ILE A 38 -10.52 5.57 -12.46
N PHE A 39 -9.58 5.70 -13.39
CA PHE A 39 -9.88 6.13 -14.76
C PHE A 39 -10.33 5.00 -15.67
N THR A 40 -9.77 3.80 -15.51
CA THR A 40 -10.03 2.68 -16.44
C THR A 40 -10.90 1.61 -15.80
N ILE A 41 -10.53 1.09 -14.62
CA ILE A 41 -11.22 -0.04 -14.00
C ILE A 41 -12.61 0.37 -13.53
N THR A 42 -12.76 1.56 -12.97
CA THR A 42 -14.08 2.05 -12.51
C THR A 42 -15.06 2.20 -13.66
N GLY A 43 -14.61 2.73 -14.81
CA GLY A 43 -15.43 2.87 -16.01
C GLY A 43 -15.89 1.54 -16.58
N THR A 44 -14.96 0.60 -16.75
CA THR A 44 -15.27 -0.74 -17.27
C THR A 44 -16.16 -1.53 -16.30
N ALA A 45 -15.88 -1.48 -15.00
CA ALA A 45 -16.69 -2.15 -13.99
C ALA A 45 -18.12 -1.60 -13.92
N ALA A 46 -18.30 -0.29 -14.07
CA ALA A 46 -19.61 0.33 -14.15
C ALA A 46 -20.39 -0.09 -15.39
N ALA A 47 -19.71 -0.15 -16.53
CA ALA A 47 -20.35 -0.47 -17.81
C ALA A 47 -20.69 -1.96 -17.96
N THR A 48 -19.85 -2.87 -17.46
CA THR A 48 -19.95 -4.31 -17.77
C THR A 48 -20.38 -5.20 -16.62
N LEU A 49 -20.15 -4.79 -15.37
CA LEU A 49 -20.35 -5.69 -14.21
C LEU A 49 -21.42 -5.21 -13.23
N ALA A 50 -21.34 -3.98 -12.76
CA ALA A 50 -22.12 -3.56 -11.59
C ALA A 50 -23.12 -2.44 -11.87
N GLY A 51 -23.01 -1.70 -12.97
CA GLY A 51 -23.86 -0.55 -13.22
C GLY A 51 -23.85 0.46 -12.06
N PRO A 52 -25.03 1.03 -11.69
CA PRO A 52 -25.13 2.01 -10.59
C PRO A 52 -24.76 1.44 -9.22
N SER A 53 -24.85 0.12 -9.01
CA SER A 53 -24.51 -0.52 -7.73
C SER A 53 -23.02 -0.48 -7.40
N LEU A 54 -22.17 -0.11 -8.38
CA LEU A 54 -20.74 0.09 -8.17
C LEU A 54 -20.44 1.07 -7.03
N VAL A 55 -21.24 2.11 -6.87
CA VAL A 55 -21.08 3.11 -5.80
C VAL A 55 -21.17 2.45 -4.43
N ILE A 56 -22.13 1.57 -4.24
CA ILE A 56 -22.33 0.85 -2.97
C ILE A 56 -21.12 -0.06 -2.71
N SER A 57 -20.65 -0.78 -3.73
CA SER A 57 -19.48 -1.65 -3.63
C SER A 57 -18.21 -0.87 -3.25
N ILE A 58 -18.00 0.31 -3.82
CA ILE A 58 -16.88 1.19 -3.48
C ILE A 58 -16.96 1.66 -2.04
N VAL A 59 -18.15 2.05 -1.56
CA VAL A 59 -18.33 2.50 -0.16
C VAL A 59 -18.02 1.37 0.82
N ILE A 60 -18.51 0.16 0.56
CA ILE A 60 -18.24 -1.01 1.41
C ILE A 60 -16.73 -1.32 1.40
N SER A 61 -16.11 -1.33 0.23
CA SER A 61 -14.66 -1.56 0.09
C SER A 61 -13.85 -0.48 0.82
N ALA A 62 -14.25 0.79 0.73
CA ALA A 62 -13.59 1.88 1.44
C ALA A 62 -13.65 1.72 2.96
N LEU A 63 -14.78 1.24 3.51
CA LEU A 63 -14.88 0.93 4.94
C LEU A 63 -13.93 -0.20 5.34
N CYS A 64 -13.85 -1.27 4.56
CA CYS A 64 -12.92 -2.38 4.84
C CYS A 64 -11.45 -1.93 4.77
N VAL A 65 -11.10 -1.15 3.75
CA VAL A 65 -9.73 -0.65 3.58
C VAL A 65 -9.35 0.35 4.66
N SER A 66 -10.29 1.18 5.14
CA SER A 66 -10.01 2.12 6.23
C SER A 66 -9.65 1.42 7.54
N LEU A 67 -10.23 0.26 7.84
CA LEU A 67 -9.81 -0.54 8.98
C LEU A 67 -8.35 -1.01 8.84
N SER A 68 -7.96 -1.49 7.66
CA SER A 68 -6.57 -1.87 7.39
C SER A 68 -5.63 -0.68 7.51
N ALA A 69 -6.04 0.51 7.05
CA ALA A 69 -5.25 1.73 7.15
C ALA A 69 -4.98 2.13 8.62
N LEU A 70 -5.93 1.91 9.53
CA LEU A 70 -5.72 2.17 10.96
C LEU A 70 -4.62 1.27 11.54
N PHE A 71 -4.57 -0.01 11.17
CA PHE A 71 -3.49 -0.90 11.59
C PHE A 71 -2.13 -0.42 11.07
N PHE A 72 -2.04 -0.03 9.80
CA PHE A 72 -0.80 0.53 9.25
C PHE A 72 -0.40 1.83 9.94
N ALA A 73 -1.34 2.70 10.28
CA ALA A 73 -1.07 3.93 11.02
C ALA A 73 -0.50 3.65 12.42
N GLU A 74 -1.02 2.64 13.11
CA GLU A 74 -0.49 2.22 14.40
C GLU A 74 0.93 1.67 14.27
N PHE A 75 1.20 0.82 13.29
CA PHE A 75 2.56 0.31 13.03
C PHE A 75 3.53 1.44 12.69
N ALA A 76 3.15 2.36 11.84
CA ALA A 76 3.97 3.51 11.46
C ALA A 76 4.32 4.40 12.66
N SER A 77 3.40 4.52 13.63
CA SER A 77 3.64 5.31 14.84
C SER A 77 4.61 4.63 15.81
N ARG A 78 4.58 3.29 15.90
CA ARG A 78 5.40 2.50 16.83
C ARG A 78 6.76 2.11 16.25
N VAL A 79 6.82 1.87 14.95
CA VAL A 79 8.02 1.40 14.24
C VAL A 79 8.36 2.38 13.12
N PRO A 80 9.05 3.49 13.42
CA PRO A 80 9.42 4.49 12.43
C PRO A 80 10.57 4.00 11.54
N ALA A 81 10.31 2.95 10.75
CA ALA A 81 11.28 2.35 9.83
C ALA A 81 10.86 2.56 8.38
N THR A 82 11.83 2.84 7.52
CA THR A 82 11.65 2.84 6.07
C THR A 82 11.53 1.41 5.56
N GLY A 83 10.57 1.13 4.67
CA GLY A 83 10.38 -0.19 4.07
C GLY A 83 8.96 -0.76 4.21
N GLY A 84 8.03 0.01 4.76
CA GLY A 84 6.60 -0.34 4.81
C GLY A 84 6.33 -1.70 5.47
N ALA A 85 5.42 -2.47 4.87
CA ALA A 85 4.98 -3.76 5.39
C ALA A 85 6.13 -4.75 5.64
N TYR A 86 7.15 -4.77 4.77
CA TYR A 86 8.33 -5.61 4.95
C TYR A 86 9.04 -5.35 6.28
N SER A 87 9.29 -4.08 6.61
CA SER A 87 9.99 -3.71 7.83
C SER A 87 9.17 -4.01 9.08
N TYR A 88 7.86 -3.82 9.02
CA TYR A 88 6.97 -4.12 10.14
C TYR A 88 6.91 -5.63 10.42
N LEU A 89 6.77 -6.45 9.39
CA LEU A 89 6.77 -7.90 9.51
C LEU A 89 8.12 -8.43 10.01
N TYR A 90 9.22 -7.84 9.55
CA TYR A 90 10.54 -8.25 10.00
C TYR A 90 10.78 -7.93 11.49
N ALA A 91 10.25 -6.81 11.97
CA ALA A 91 10.36 -6.44 13.38
C ALA A 91 9.52 -7.33 14.30
N ILE A 92 8.37 -7.83 13.83
CA ILE A 92 7.37 -8.52 14.68
C ILE A 92 7.43 -10.03 14.52
N LEU A 93 7.40 -10.53 13.29
CA LEU A 93 7.27 -11.94 12.95
C LEU A 93 8.60 -12.62 12.56
N GLY A 94 9.63 -11.81 12.28
CA GLY A 94 10.94 -12.30 11.92
C GLY A 94 11.20 -12.37 10.41
N GLU A 95 12.31 -13.01 10.04
CA GLU A 95 12.92 -12.96 8.71
C GLU A 95 12.08 -13.64 7.63
N LEU A 96 11.54 -14.83 7.90
CA LEU A 96 10.83 -15.63 6.90
C LEU A 96 9.51 -14.99 6.45
N PRO A 97 8.59 -14.54 7.34
CA PRO A 97 7.39 -13.82 6.93
C PRO A 97 7.70 -12.51 6.20
N ALA A 98 8.73 -11.79 6.64
CA ALA A 98 9.16 -10.57 5.97
C ALA A 98 9.66 -10.84 4.54
N TRP A 99 10.42 -11.91 4.34
CA TRP A 99 10.92 -12.32 3.02
C TRP A 99 9.77 -12.65 2.07
N ILE A 100 8.77 -13.42 2.54
CA ILE A 100 7.57 -13.73 1.75
C ILE A 100 6.82 -12.44 1.38
N ALA A 101 6.59 -11.55 2.35
CA ALA A 101 5.93 -10.28 2.11
C ALA A 101 6.70 -9.40 1.12
N GLY A 102 8.03 -9.40 1.18
CA GLY A 102 8.87 -8.69 0.22
C GLY A 102 8.66 -9.17 -1.23
N TRP A 103 8.62 -10.48 -1.45
CA TRP A 103 8.32 -11.06 -2.76
C TRP A 103 6.90 -10.73 -3.23
N LEU A 104 5.91 -10.82 -2.34
CA LEU A 104 4.52 -10.46 -2.68
C LEU A 104 4.41 -8.99 -3.08
N THR A 105 5.10 -8.10 -2.38
CA THR A 105 5.14 -6.67 -2.71
C THR A 105 5.78 -6.42 -4.08
N ILE A 106 6.87 -7.12 -4.41
CA ILE A 106 7.48 -7.02 -5.75
C ILE A 106 6.50 -7.45 -6.82
N MET A 107 5.83 -8.60 -6.65
CA MET A 107 4.83 -9.09 -7.61
C MET A 107 3.64 -8.13 -7.74
N GLU A 108 3.18 -7.53 -6.65
CA GLU A 108 2.13 -6.52 -6.63
C GLU A 108 2.51 -5.32 -7.50
N PHE A 109 3.69 -4.74 -7.29
CA PHE A 109 4.14 -3.60 -8.09
C PHE A 109 4.37 -3.95 -9.56
N MET A 110 4.90 -5.14 -9.87
CA MET A 110 5.07 -5.59 -11.26
C MET A 110 3.73 -5.71 -11.97
N THR A 111 2.72 -6.30 -11.33
CA THR A 111 1.37 -6.41 -11.90
C THR A 111 0.70 -5.05 -12.02
N ALA A 112 0.85 -4.17 -11.05
CA ALA A 112 0.33 -2.81 -11.09
C ALA A 112 0.93 -2.01 -12.26
N VAL A 113 2.25 -2.07 -12.46
CA VAL A 113 2.93 -1.38 -13.56
C VAL A 113 2.47 -1.92 -14.92
N SER A 114 2.33 -3.24 -15.06
CA SER A 114 1.83 -3.83 -16.31
C SER A 114 0.39 -3.41 -16.61
N GLY A 115 -0.46 -3.33 -15.58
CA GLY A 115 -1.83 -2.83 -15.69
C GLY A 115 -1.88 -1.35 -16.12
N VAL A 116 -1.04 -0.51 -15.54
CA VAL A 116 -0.92 0.90 -15.95
C VAL A 116 -0.46 1.03 -17.40
N ALA A 117 0.55 0.25 -17.79
CA ALA A 117 1.06 0.26 -19.18
C ALA A 117 -0.01 -0.19 -20.19
N SER A 118 -0.76 -1.26 -19.86
CA SER A 118 -1.85 -1.75 -20.69
C SER A 118 -2.98 -0.72 -20.83
N GLY A 119 -3.35 -0.06 -19.74
CA GLY A 119 -4.34 0.99 -19.79
C GLY A 119 -3.90 2.20 -20.59
N TRP A 120 -2.65 2.62 -20.43
CA TRP A 120 -2.08 3.68 -21.26
C TRP A 120 -2.19 3.34 -22.76
N ALA A 121 -1.78 2.12 -23.13
CA ALA A 121 -1.87 1.64 -24.52
C ALA A 121 -3.31 1.59 -25.06
N ALA A 122 -4.30 1.43 -24.20
CA ALA A 122 -5.70 1.41 -24.62
C ALA A 122 -6.28 2.80 -24.93
N TYR A 123 -5.62 3.88 -24.46
CA TYR A 123 -6.03 5.26 -24.72
C TYR A 123 -5.38 5.85 -25.99
N PHE A 124 -4.35 5.20 -26.53
CA PHE A 124 -3.63 5.60 -27.75
C PHE A 124 -3.86 4.63 -28.90
#